data_ce2eefa038eb17ecfadeb4ba27428cac
#
_entry.id   ce2eefa038eb17ecfadeb4ba27428cac
#
_cell.length_a   1.000
_cell.length_b   1.000
_cell.length_c   1.000
_cell.angle_alpha   90.00
_cell.angle_beta   90.00
_cell.angle_gamma   90.00
#
_symmetry.space_group_name_H-M   'P 1'
#
loop_
_entity.id
_entity.type
_entity.pdbx_description
1 polymer ?
#
loop_
_entity_poly.entity_id
_entity_poly.type
_entity_poly.pdbx_seq_one_letter_code
_entity_poly.pdbx_strand_id
1 'polypeptide(L)'
;MNPGTIDAVTTEVDGSLTVHLAQVGEWDGSDHLLLLLQEKLFNYLAFVADGELARMHPGQLSRWRVAVDCRSQPDGRTQELLCTAAAQFAKLGGNLEIRLPTPGVC
;
A
#
# COMPACT_ATOMS: atom_id res chain seq x y z
N MET A 1 11.19 -5.94 -5.08
CA MET A 1 9.91 -5.22 -5.27
C MET A 1 9.67 -4.99 -6.76
N ASN A 2 8.52 -5.36 -7.24
CA ASN A 2 8.14 -5.12 -8.64
C ASN A 2 7.19 -3.92 -8.70
N PRO A 3 7.62 -2.74 -9.16
CA PRO A 3 6.79 -1.54 -9.10
C PRO A 3 5.61 -1.54 -10.05
N GLY A 4 5.65 -2.33 -11.11
CA GLY A 4 4.58 -2.36 -12.10
C GLY A 4 3.43 -3.32 -11.80
N THR A 5 3.43 -3.98 -10.64
CA THR A 5 2.48 -5.05 -10.32
C THR A 5 1.71 -4.72 -9.05
N ILE A 6 0.39 -4.93 -9.07
CA ILE A 6 -0.42 -4.95 -7.86
C ILE A 6 -0.27 -6.34 -7.26
N ASP A 7 0.22 -6.42 -6.01
CA ASP A 7 0.58 -7.70 -5.41
C ASP A 7 -0.62 -8.57 -5.09
N ALA A 8 -1.65 -7.99 -4.49
CA ALA A 8 -2.88 -8.71 -4.18
C ALA A 8 -3.99 -7.73 -3.81
N VAL A 9 -5.23 -8.17 -3.99
CA VAL A 9 -6.41 -7.46 -3.46
C VAL A 9 -7.25 -8.48 -2.72
N THR A 10 -7.59 -8.18 -1.47
CA THR A 10 -8.42 -9.07 -0.65
C THR A 10 -9.67 -8.34 -0.18
N THR A 11 -10.74 -9.12 0.05
CA THR A 11 -11.97 -8.60 0.64
C THR A 11 -11.94 -8.93 2.13
N GLU A 12 -12.12 -7.91 2.95
CA GLU A 12 -12.15 -8.08 4.40
C GLU A 12 -13.53 -8.58 4.86
N VAL A 13 -13.58 -9.00 6.13
CA VAL A 13 -14.83 -9.55 6.71
C VAL A 13 -15.96 -8.53 6.65
N ASP A 14 -15.65 -7.26 6.79
CA ASP A 14 -16.66 -6.19 6.76
C ASP A 14 -17.04 -5.72 5.36
N GLY A 15 -16.52 -6.38 4.32
CA GLY A 15 -16.81 -6.03 2.93
C GLY A 15 -15.87 -4.98 2.33
N SER A 16 -14.96 -4.41 3.11
CA SER A 16 -13.98 -3.47 2.58
C SER A 16 -12.90 -4.19 1.77
N LEU A 17 -12.18 -3.44 0.93
CA LEU A 17 -11.10 -3.98 0.12
C LEU A 17 -9.74 -3.56 0.68
N THR A 18 -8.79 -4.47 0.63
CA THR A 18 -7.40 -4.19 0.95
C THR A 18 -6.54 -4.46 -0.27
N VAL A 19 -5.82 -3.44 -0.73
CA VAL A 19 -4.84 -3.56 -1.80
C VAL A 19 -3.48 -3.71 -1.14
N HIS A 20 -2.83 -4.84 -1.36
CA HIS A 20 -1.58 -5.18 -0.69
C HIS A 20 -0.37 -4.72 -1.47
N LEU A 21 0.59 -4.14 -0.77
CA LEU A 21 1.93 -3.84 -1.26
C LEU A 21 2.90 -4.63 -0.39
N ALA A 22 3.52 -5.65 -0.96
CA ALA A 22 4.39 -6.54 -0.19
C ALA A 22 5.85 -6.15 -0.34
N GLN A 23 6.54 -6.00 0.77
CA GLN A 23 7.99 -5.84 0.81
C GLN A 23 8.62 -7.15 1.27
N VAL A 24 9.33 -7.81 0.35
CA VAL A 24 9.89 -9.14 0.61
C VAL A 24 11.14 -9.07 1.48
N GLY A 25 11.95 -8.03 1.33
CA GLY A 25 13.19 -7.85 2.10
C GLY A 25 13.02 -6.81 3.18
N GLU A 26 14.13 -6.52 3.87
CA GLU A 26 14.14 -5.46 4.86
C GLU A 26 14.31 -4.10 4.21
N TRP A 27 13.84 -3.07 4.90
CA TRP A 27 14.06 -1.69 4.48
C TRP A 27 15.48 -1.28 4.85
N ASP A 28 16.25 -0.84 3.84
CA ASP A 28 17.64 -0.47 4.04
C ASP A 28 17.89 1.05 3.94
N GLY A 29 16.84 1.81 3.67
CA GLY A 29 16.95 3.28 3.54
C GLY A 29 17.68 3.74 2.30
N SER A 30 18.00 2.84 1.37
CA SER A 30 18.74 3.20 0.15
C SER A 30 17.87 3.98 -0.81
N ASP A 31 18.50 4.83 -1.63
CA ASP A 31 17.81 5.57 -2.66
C ASP A 31 17.15 4.63 -3.68
N HIS A 32 17.82 3.54 -3.99
CA HIS A 32 17.30 2.54 -4.94
C HIS A 32 15.96 1.99 -4.47
N LEU A 33 15.87 1.56 -3.21
CA LEU A 33 14.65 0.98 -2.67
C LEU A 33 13.55 2.04 -2.53
N LEU A 34 13.93 3.27 -2.13
CA LEU A 34 12.98 4.37 -2.04
C LEU A 34 12.36 4.71 -3.40
N LEU A 35 13.17 4.72 -4.46
CA LEU A 35 12.67 5.00 -5.80
C LEU A 35 11.72 3.89 -6.28
N LEU A 36 12.04 2.64 -6.01
CA LEU A 36 11.15 1.53 -6.35
C LEU A 36 9.82 1.62 -5.60
N LEU A 37 9.88 1.94 -4.32
CA LEU A 37 8.67 2.11 -3.51
C LEU A 37 7.83 3.27 -4.01
N GLN A 38 8.46 4.40 -4.33
CA GLN A 38 7.77 5.56 -4.86
C GLN A 38 7.04 5.25 -6.16
N GLU A 39 7.69 4.54 -7.07
CA GLU A 39 7.09 4.13 -8.32
C GLU A 39 5.92 3.19 -8.10
N LYS A 40 6.06 2.24 -7.19
CA LYS A 40 5.00 1.30 -6.85
C LYS A 40 3.79 2.01 -6.24
N LEU A 41 4.02 2.92 -5.30
CA LEU A 41 2.95 3.71 -4.69
C LEU A 41 2.23 4.56 -5.74
N PHE A 42 2.98 5.16 -6.67
CA PHE A 42 2.40 5.93 -7.75
C PHE A 42 1.49 5.07 -8.63
N ASN A 43 1.92 3.86 -8.95
CA ASN A 43 1.13 2.92 -9.72
C ASN A 43 -0.13 2.49 -8.98
N TYR A 44 -0.07 2.33 -7.66
CA TYR A 44 -1.25 2.02 -6.86
C TYR A 44 -2.24 3.18 -6.86
N LEU A 45 -1.74 4.42 -6.76
CA LEU A 45 -2.59 5.60 -6.87
C LEU A 45 -3.31 5.65 -8.21
N ALA A 46 -2.58 5.40 -9.30
CA ALA A 46 -3.17 5.37 -10.64
C ALA A 46 -4.19 4.26 -10.79
N PHE A 47 -3.91 3.09 -10.22
CA PHE A 47 -4.82 1.95 -10.25
C PHE A 47 -6.19 2.29 -9.65
N VAL A 48 -6.19 2.99 -8.52
CA VAL A 48 -7.44 3.40 -7.88
C VAL A 48 -8.07 4.58 -8.61
N ALA A 49 -7.26 5.59 -8.98
CA ALA A 49 -7.77 6.80 -9.62
C ALA A 49 -8.38 6.54 -10.99
N ASP A 50 -7.82 5.59 -11.72
CA ASP A 50 -8.32 5.22 -13.06
C ASP A 50 -9.57 4.33 -13.01
N GLY A 51 -10.04 3.97 -11.83
CA GLY A 51 -11.23 3.14 -11.68
C GLY A 51 -11.01 1.65 -11.87
N GLU A 52 -9.77 1.20 -11.94
CA GLU A 52 -9.45 -0.22 -12.10
C GLU A 52 -9.99 -1.05 -10.94
N LEU A 53 -9.80 -0.56 -9.71
CA LEU A 53 -10.29 -1.25 -8.52
C LEU A 53 -11.81 -1.36 -8.55
N ALA A 54 -12.49 -0.29 -8.95
CA ALA A 54 -13.95 -0.27 -9.07
C ALA A 54 -14.45 -1.26 -10.11
N ARG A 55 -13.75 -1.38 -11.23
CA ARG A 55 -14.14 -2.33 -12.29
C ARG A 55 -13.97 -3.78 -11.85
N MET A 56 -12.91 -4.06 -11.08
CA MET A 56 -12.64 -5.41 -10.60
C MET A 56 -13.59 -5.82 -9.48
N HIS A 57 -14.09 -4.85 -8.70
CA HIS A 57 -14.94 -5.11 -7.54
C HIS A 57 -16.14 -4.17 -7.52
N PRO A 58 -17.09 -4.33 -8.46
CA PRO A 58 -18.25 -3.44 -8.54
C PRO A 58 -19.07 -3.50 -7.26
N GLY A 59 -19.43 -2.34 -6.74
CA GLY A 59 -20.26 -2.24 -5.55
C GLY A 59 -19.52 -2.34 -4.23
N GLN A 60 -18.20 -2.55 -4.22
CA GLN A 60 -17.43 -2.73 -3.00
C GLN A 60 -16.48 -1.57 -2.69
N LEU A 61 -16.62 -0.45 -3.39
CA LEU A 61 -15.66 0.66 -3.29
C LEU A 61 -15.96 1.65 -2.19
N SER A 62 -16.97 1.40 -1.35
CA SER A 62 -17.30 2.33 -0.26
C SER A 62 -16.18 2.46 0.77
N ARG A 63 -15.38 1.41 0.95
CA ARG A 63 -14.22 1.42 1.84
C ARG A 63 -13.10 0.58 1.26
N TRP A 64 -11.93 1.16 1.20
CA TRP A 64 -10.74 0.47 0.72
C TRP A 64 -9.51 1.04 1.42
N ARG A 65 -8.45 0.25 1.46
CA ARG A 65 -7.18 0.67 2.05
C ARG A 65 -6.03 0.04 1.29
N VAL A 66 -4.85 0.63 1.45
CA VAL A 66 -3.59 0.04 0.99
C VAL A 66 -2.85 -0.46 2.22
N ALA A 67 -2.52 -1.72 2.24
CA ALA A 67 -1.72 -2.31 3.32
C ALA A 67 -0.31 -2.53 2.81
N VAL A 68 0.66 -1.89 3.47
CA VAL A 68 2.07 -2.11 3.19
C VAL A 68 2.55 -3.23 4.11
N ASP A 69 2.66 -4.43 3.55
CA ASP A 69 3.06 -5.62 4.30
C ASP A 69 4.57 -5.65 4.39
N CYS A 70 5.11 -5.37 5.58
CA CYS A 70 6.54 -5.23 5.82
C CYS A 70 7.07 -6.40 6.63
N ARG A 71 8.30 -6.81 6.35
CA ARG A 71 9.00 -7.80 7.16
C ARG A 71 9.66 -7.18 8.39
N SER A 72 9.95 -5.89 8.34
CA SER A 72 10.55 -5.15 9.44
C SER A 72 10.01 -3.74 9.46
N GLN A 73 10.27 -3.03 10.56
CA GLN A 73 9.85 -1.65 10.71
C GLN A 73 10.55 -0.78 9.66
N PRO A 74 9.81 0.03 8.89
CA PRO A 74 10.42 0.93 7.93
C PRO A 74 11.33 1.95 8.61
N ASP A 75 12.43 2.30 7.94
CA ASP A 75 13.32 3.36 8.38
C ASP A 75 12.65 4.73 8.24
N GLY A 76 13.30 5.79 8.79
CA GLY A 76 12.71 7.13 8.80
C GLY A 76 12.39 7.68 7.42
N ARG A 77 13.29 7.49 6.43
CA ARG A 77 13.07 7.96 5.07
C ARG A 77 11.89 7.24 4.41
N THR A 78 11.80 5.93 4.63
CA THR A 78 10.69 5.14 4.11
C THR A 78 9.38 5.55 4.76
N GLN A 79 9.38 5.80 6.06
CA GLN A 79 8.17 6.26 6.76
C GLN A 79 7.69 7.61 6.23
N GLU A 80 8.60 8.53 5.95
CA GLU A 80 8.24 9.83 5.36
C GLU A 80 7.56 9.66 4.01
N LEU A 81 8.08 8.78 3.17
CA LEU A 81 7.50 8.50 1.86
C LEU A 81 6.11 7.88 2.02
N LEU A 82 5.95 6.95 2.95
CA LEU A 82 4.66 6.30 3.21
C LEU A 82 3.64 7.30 3.76
N CYS A 83 4.06 8.23 4.62
CA CYS A 83 3.17 9.27 5.12
C CYS A 83 2.70 10.20 4.00
N THR A 84 3.59 10.56 3.08
CA THR A 84 3.23 11.37 1.93
C THR A 84 2.22 10.63 1.04
N ALA A 85 2.45 9.34 0.81
CA ALA A 85 1.53 8.52 0.03
C ALA A 85 0.18 8.39 0.72
N ALA A 86 0.17 8.25 2.04
CA ALA A 86 -1.07 8.15 2.81
C ALA A 86 -1.96 9.36 2.60
N ALA A 87 -1.37 10.56 2.54
CA ALA A 87 -2.12 11.78 2.28
C ALA A 87 -2.76 11.77 0.89
N GLN A 88 -2.06 11.21 -0.10
CA GLN A 88 -2.60 11.10 -1.46
C GLN A 88 -3.74 10.09 -1.53
N PHE A 89 -3.59 8.94 -0.88
CA PHE A 89 -4.67 7.95 -0.84
C PHE A 89 -5.90 8.48 -0.11
N ALA A 90 -5.70 9.30 0.93
CA ALA A 90 -6.81 9.91 1.65
C ALA A 90 -7.64 10.81 0.75
N LYS A 91 -7.02 11.51 -0.20
CA LYS A 91 -7.72 12.35 -1.18
C LYS A 91 -8.64 11.52 -2.09
N LEU A 92 -8.33 10.25 -2.28
CA LEU A 92 -9.13 9.33 -3.08
C LEU A 92 -10.15 8.53 -2.24
N GLY A 93 -10.24 8.82 -0.95
CA GLY A 93 -11.20 8.16 -0.08
C GLY A 93 -10.72 6.89 0.61
N GLY A 94 -9.43 6.57 0.52
CA GLY A 94 -8.85 5.41 1.17
C GLY A 94 -7.84 5.79 2.24
N ASN A 95 -7.21 4.79 2.81
CA ASN A 95 -6.11 5.04 3.73
C ASN A 95 -4.97 4.04 3.49
N LEU A 96 -3.84 4.31 4.10
CA LEU A 96 -2.66 3.46 4.01
C LEU A 96 -2.28 3.03 5.42
N GLU A 97 -2.02 1.75 5.59
CA GLU A 97 -1.56 1.23 6.88
C GLU A 97 -0.32 0.37 6.68
N ILE A 98 0.53 0.33 7.69
CA ILE A 98 1.74 -0.49 7.71
C ILE A 98 1.45 -1.71 8.56
N ARG A 99 1.65 -2.90 7.99
CA ARG A 99 1.44 -4.17 8.68
C ARG A 99 2.77 -4.88 8.87
N LEU A 100 3.05 -5.30 10.08
CA LEU A 100 4.25 -6.05 10.43
C LEU A 100 3.89 -7.52 10.66
N PRO A 101 4.83 -8.45 10.43
CA PRO A 101 4.52 -9.88 10.53
C PRO A 101 4.13 -10.32 11.93
N THR A 102 4.64 -9.64 12.95
CA THR A 102 4.38 -10.00 14.35
C THR A 102 3.92 -8.78 15.12
N PRO A 103 2.75 -8.22 14.77
CA PRO A 103 2.26 -7.04 15.48
C PRO A 103 1.98 -7.39 16.93
N GLY A 104 2.34 -6.49 17.83
CA GLY A 104 2.00 -6.63 19.23
C GLY A 104 2.81 -7.65 20.01
N VAL A 105 3.88 -8.13 19.45
CA VAL A 105 4.77 -9.05 20.15
C VAL A 105 5.69 -8.27 21.07
N CYS A 106 5.40 -7.39 21.61
CA CYS A 106 6.24 -6.62 22.51
C CYS A 106 6.07 -7.10 23.94
#